data_b4487c7225bb069c335c938088a3d4fc
#
_entry.id   b4487c7225bb069c335c938088a3d4fc
#
_cell.length_a   1.000
_cell.length_b   1.000
_cell.length_c   1.000
_cell.angle_alpha   90.00
_cell.angle_beta   90.00
_cell.angle_gamma   90.00
#
_symmetry.space_group_name_H-M   'P 1'
#
loop_
_entity.id
_entity.type
_entity.pdbx_description
1 polymer ?
#
loop_
_entity_poly.entity_id
_entity_poly.type
_entity_poly.pdbx_seq_one_letter_code
_entity_poly.pdbx_strand_id
1 'polypeptide(L)'
;MQVERNGCCYVVECAEQPPAPPCPGGYSRRWLPAPLCTWTTCIPDPPQNQSECEAQSWFWNPFTDTCQEDPPPTCDLEPVVCENGVWSFVWCDCIPNHTPVVIDIAGNGFALTDATNGVNFNLNNIGGSEKLSWTSNNSDDAWLALDRNGNGTIDNGSELFGDLTPQPQPSGGERKNGFRALAEFDKVENGGNENGSIDDGDIVFSSLRLWQDTNHNGFSEADELHTLTSLEVATLELSYKSSKKTDSNGNQFGYRAKVKNTHGQQAGRWAWDVILIRAL
;
A
#
# COMPACT_ATOMS: atom_id res chain seq x y z
N MET A 1 37.37 10.75 16.53
CA MET A 1 37.63 10.99 17.98
C MET A 1 39.02 11.60 18.10
N GLN A 2 39.17 12.72 18.78
CA GLN A 2 40.48 13.29 19.04
C GLN A 2 41.02 12.68 20.34
N VAL A 3 42.21 12.13 20.30
CA VAL A 3 42.93 11.59 21.45
C VAL A 3 44.12 12.47 21.72
N GLU A 4 44.21 13.06 22.91
CA GLU A 4 45.36 13.86 23.32
C GLU A 4 46.52 12.96 23.77
N ARG A 5 47.66 13.14 23.16
CA ARG A 5 48.90 12.52 23.62
C ARG A 5 50.00 13.59 23.57
N ASN A 6 50.60 13.87 24.72
CA ASN A 6 51.68 14.89 24.88
C ASN A 6 51.30 16.32 24.42
N GLY A 7 50.04 16.75 24.68
CA GLY A 7 49.58 18.07 24.35
C GLY A 7 49.26 18.34 22.88
N CYS A 8 49.25 17.32 22.04
CA CYS A 8 48.82 17.42 20.62
C CYS A 8 47.56 16.58 20.40
N CYS A 9 46.61 17.13 19.62
CA CYS A 9 45.41 16.42 19.18
C CYS A 9 45.75 15.61 17.93
N TYR A 10 45.53 14.28 17.99
CA TYR A 10 45.63 13.40 16.81
C TYR A 10 44.23 12.94 16.40
N VAL A 11 43.97 12.97 15.11
CA VAL A 11 42.82 12.28 14.54
C VAL A 11 43.21 10.81 14.42
N VAL A 12 42.51 9.92 15.12
CA VAL A 12 42.69 8.48 14.95
C VAL A 12 41.90 8.05 13.75
N GLU A 13 42.57 7.71 12.67
CA GLU A 13 41.96 7.14 11.48
C GLU A 13 42.29 5.64 11.45
N CYS A 14 41.34 4.83 10.99
CA CYS A 14 41.63 3.42 10.72
C CYS A 14 42.53 3.30 9.49
N ALA A 15 43.43 2.31 9.49
CA ALA A 15 44.04 1.84 8.26
C ALA A 15 42.94 1.37 7.28
N GLU A 16 43.29 1.10 6.02
CA GLU A 16 42.33 0.57 5.05
C GLU A 16 41.53 -0.62 5.65
N GLN A 17 40.21 -0.57 5.47
CA GLN A 17 39.32 -1.58 5.98
C GLN A 17 39.64 -2.94 5.31
N PRO A 18 40.08 -3.96 6.04
CA PRO A 18 40.33 -5.28 5.46
C PRO A 18 39.01 -5.92 5.04
N PRO A 19 39.02 -6.87 4.11
CA PRO A 19 37.82 -7.61 3.74
C PRO A 19 37.18 -8.27 4.97
N ALA A 20 35.85 -8.24 5.05
CA ALA A 20 35.12 -8.84 6.15
C ALA A 20 35.34 -10.35 6.19
N PRO A 21 35.70 -10.93 7.35
CA PRO A 21 35.69 -12.40 7.51
C PRO A 21 34.29 -12.95 7.24
N PRO A 22 34.14 -14.15 6.65
CA PRO A 22 32.85 -14.73 6.34
C PRO A 22 31.98 -14.98 7.59
N CYS A 23 30.67 -14.80 7.43
CA CYS A 23 29.65 -15.17 8.40
C CYS A 23 28.77 -16.29 7.85
N PRO A 24 28.06 -17.05 8.71
CA PRO A 24 26.98 -17.93 8.29
C PRO A 24 25.89 -17.14 7.52
N GLY A 25 25.07 -17.84 6.70
CA GLY A 25 23.94 -17.22 6.01
C GLY A 25 22.98 -16.56 7.00
N GLY A 26 22.51 -15.36 6.67
CA GLY A 26 21.65 -14.55 7.54
C GLY A 26 22.41 -13.80 8.65
N TYR A 27 23.73 -13.74 8.56
CA TYR A 27 24.58 -12.99 9.50
C TYR A 27 25.61 -12.17 8.74
N SER A 28 25.86 -10.95 9.22
CA SER A 28 26.87 -10.05 8.68
C SER A 28 27.78 -9.48 9.79
N ARG A 29 28.84 -8.80 9.38
CA ARG A 29 29.71 -8.05 10.27
C ARG A 29 29.65 -6.58 9.94
N ARG A 30 29.74 -5.74 10.94
CA ARG A 30 29.87 -4.29 10.77
C ARG A 30 31.28 -3.86 11.10
N TRP A 31 31.83 -2.97 10.30
CA TRP A 31 33.09 -2.32 10.60
C TRP A 31 32.89 -1.25 11.68
N LEU A 32 33.63 -1.36 12.78
CA LEU A 32 33.62 -0.36 13.82
C LEU A 32 34.69 0.70 13.47
N PRO A 33 34.29 1.99 13.39
CA PRO A 33 35.22 3.06 13.11
C PRO A 33 36.23 3.26 14.23
N ALA A 34 37.17 4.16 14.03
CA ALA A 34 38.12 4.55 15.08
C ALA A 34 37.40 4.94 16.38
N PRO A 35 37.93 4.58 17.56
CA PRO A 35 39.28 4.01 17.75
C PRO A 35 39.35 2.46 17.64
N LEU A 36 38.26 1.77 17.45
CA LEU A 36 38.21 0.31 17.50
C LEU A 36 38.82 -0.35 16.25
N CYS A 37 38.57 0.21 15.06
CA CYS A 37 39.11 -0.25 13.78
C CYS A 37 39.08 -1.78 13.60
N THR A 38 37.93 -2.39 13.84
CA THR A 38 37.78 -3.85 13.79
C THR A 38 36.39 -4.25 13.31
N TRP A 39 36.25 -5.49 12.84
CA TRP A 39 34.96 -6.09 12.55
C TRP A 39 34.28 -6.57 13.84
N THR A 40 32.95 -6.39 13.90
CA THR A 40 32.14 -7.03 14.95
C THR A 40 32.21 -8.56 14.83
N THR A 41 31.73 -9.27 15.83
CA THR A 41 31.32 -10.68 15.67
C THR A 41 30.20 -10.76 14.63
N CYS A 42 29.92 -11.95 14.09
CA CYS A 42 28.76 -12.12 13.22
C CYS A 42 27.49 -11.79 14.00
N ILE A 43 26.76 -10.81 13.53
CA ILE A 43 25.46 -10.39 14.06
C ILE A 43 24.37 -10.79 13.05
N PRO A 44 23.16 -11.16 13.50
CA PRO A 44 22.06 -11.41 12.58
C PRO A 44 21.90 -10.24 11.62
N ASP A 45 21.60 -10.53 10.37
CA ASP A 45 21.21 -9.50 9.42
C ASP A 45 19.92 -8.84 9.92
N PRO A 46 19.77 -7.52 9.75
CA PRO A 46 18.53 -6.85 10.14
C PRO A 46 17.37 -7.45 9.35
N PRO A 47 16.18 -7.56 9.95
CA PRO A 47 14.98 -8.01 9.27
C PRO A 47 14.77 -7.23 7.96
N GLN A 48 14.44 -7.93 6.89
CA GLN A 48 14.29 -7.35 5.56
C GLN A 48 12.83 -7.06 5.21
N ASN A 49 11.90 -7.49 6.04
CA ASN A 49 10.46 -7.29 5.87
C ASN A 49 9.74 -7.25 7.21
N GLN A 50 8.48 -6.83 7.18
CA GLN A 50 7.65 -6.68 8.37
C GLN A 50 7.52 -7.98 9.17
N SER A 51 7.29 -9.12 8.51
CA SER A 51 7.11 -10.41 9.17
C SER A 51 8.35 -10.85 9.96
N GLU A 52 9.53 -10.65 9.40
CA GLU A 52 10.80 -10.94 10.07
C GLU A 52 11.05 -9.98 11.23
N CYS A 53 10.64 -8.71 11.10
CA CYS A 53 10.73 -7.69 12.12
C CYS A 53 9.87 -8.05 13.33
N GLU A 54 8.61 -8.36 13.12
CA GLU A 54 7.65 -8.74 14.16
C GLU A 54 8.02 -10.06 14.83
N ALA A 55 8.57 -11.03 14.10
CA ALA A 55 9.06 -12.30 14.65
C ALA A 55 10.21 -12.12 15.66
N GLN A 56 10.94 -11.00 15.57
CA GLN A 56 11.99 -10.62 16.51
C GLN A 56 11.50 -9.67 17.62
N SER A 57 10.20 -9.39 17.67
CA SER A 57 9.58 -8.39 18.56
C SER A 57 10.13 -6.97 18.35
N TRP A 58 10.55 -6.67 17.14
CA TRP A 58 10.99 -5.34 16.72
C TRP A 58 9.84 -4.60 16.05
N PHE A 59 9.97 -3.27 15.92
CA PHE A 59 8.96 -2.41 15.29
C PHE A 59 9.29 -2.17 13.82
N TRP A 60 8.37 -2.54 12.93
CA TRP A 60 8.48 -2.22 11.52
C TRP A 60 8.03 -0.79 11.27
N ASN A 61 8.90 0.02 10.64
CA ASN A 61 8.53 1.35 10.17
C ASN A 61 8.11 1.26 8.68
N PRO A 62 6.82 1.34 8.38
CA PRO A 62 6.30 1.15 7.02
C PRO A 62 6.56 2.34 6.09
N PHE A 63 7.00 3.50 6.62
CA PHE A 63 7.32 4.67 5.80
C PHE A 63 8.74 4.60 5.25
N THR A 64 9.63 3.99 5.99
CA THR A 64 11.03 3.86 5.63
C THR A 64 11.40 2.44 5.20
N ASP A 65 10.45 1.50 5.27
CA ASP A 65 10.67 0.06 5.07
C ASP A 65 11.84 -0.46 5.93
N THR A 66 11.87 -0.03 7.20
CA THR A 66 12.95 -0.40 8.13
C THR A 66 12.42 -1.00 9.42
N CYS A 67 13.21 -1.89 10.00
CA CYS A 67 12.97 -2.50 11.29
C CYS A 67 13.73 -1.78 12.41
N GLN A 68 13.08 -1.53 13.55
CA GLN A 68 13.64 -0.81 14.71
C GLN A 68 13.51 -1.66 15.96
N GLU A 69 14.55 -1.68 16.80
CA GLU A 69 14.56 -2.42 18.06
C GLU A 69 13.64 -1.82 19.12
N ASP A 70 13.51 -0.49 19.11
CA ASP A 70 12.69 0.24 20.08
C ASP A 70 11.36 0.69 19.44
N PRO A 71 10.25 0.76 20.21
CA PRO A 71 9.04 1.39 19.74
C PRO A 71 9.33 2.85 19.38
N PRO A 72 8.65 3.38 18.35
CA PRO A 72 8.77 4.79 18.03
C PRO A 72 8.44 5.62 19.28
N PRO A 73 9.16 6.73 19.50
CA PRO A 73 8.89 7.59 20.65
C PRO A 73 7.44 8.10 20.59
N THR A 74 6.78 8.14 21.74
CA THR A 74 5.49 8.83 21.84
C THR A 74 5.66 10.28 21.40
N CYS A 75 4.75 10.73 20.53
CA CYS A 75 4.86 12.04 19.95
C CYS A 75 4.48 13.13 20.95
N ASP A 76 5.46 13.93 21.38
CA ASP A 76 5.26 15.12 22.20
C ASP A 76 5.02 16.38 21.34
N LEU A 77 4.95 16.23 20.00
CA LEU A 77 4.73 17.32 19.07
C LEU A 77 3.24 17.65 18.98
N GLU A 78 2.94 18.94 18.86
CA GLU A 78 1.59 19.39 18.49
C GLU A 78 1.18 18.80 17.13
N PRO A 79 -0.05 18.30 17.00
CA PRO A 79 -0.51 17.73 15.74
C PRO A 79 -0.52 18.79 14.65
N VAL A 80 0.03 18.47 13.49
CA VAL A 80 -0.03 19.32 12.31
C VAL A 80 -1.18 18.91 11.41
N VAL A 81 -1.73 19.87 10.68
CA VAL A 81 -2.73 19.57 9.64
C VAL A 81 -2.01 18.94 8.45
N CYS A 82 -2.26 17.67 8.21
CA CYS A 82 -1.70 16.95 7.08
C CYS A 82 -2.44 17.30 5.78
N GLU A 83 -1.72 17.74 4.76
CA GLU A 83 -2.32 18.16 3.48
C GLU A 83 -2.99 16.98 2.74
N ASN A 84 -2.44 15.77 2.87
CA ASN A 84 -2.94 14.55 2.21
C ASN A 84 -2.84 13.33 3.14
N GLY A 85 -3.28 13.46 4.38
CA GLY A 85 -3.12 12.38 5.35
C GLY A 85 -3.70 12.72 6.71
N VAL A 86 -3.39 11.87 7.68
CA VAL A 86 -3.77 12.01 9.08
C VAL A 86 -2.51 12.05 9.93
N TRP A 87 -2.47 12.94 10.92
CA TRP A 87 -1.37 12.99 11.87
C TRP A 87 -1.32 11.73 12.73
N SER A 88 -0.18 11.07 12.78
CA SER A 88 0.05 9.93 13.64
C SER A 88 0.81 10.33 14.89
N PHE A 89 0.20 10.15 16.05
CA PHE A 89 0.86 10.31 17.34
C PHE A 89 1.86 9.19 17.66
N VAL A 90 1.80 8.08 16.91
CA VAL A 90 2.76 6.98 17.05
C VAL A 90 4.05 7.27 16.29
N TRP A 91 3.93 7.82 15.08
CA TRP A 91 5.08 8.05 14.20
C TRP A 91 5.55 9.51 14.18
N CYS A 92 4.83 10.42 14.83
CA CYS A 92 5.08 11.87 14.79
C CYS A 92 5.17 12.43 13.36
N ASP A 93 4.34 11.91 12.48
CA ASP A 93 4.34 12.26 11.06
C ASP A 93 2.94 12.12 10.45
N CYS A 94 2.78 12.68 9.26
CA CYS A 94 1.56 12.55 8.48
C CYS A 94 1.50 11.18 7.79
N ILE A 95 0.56 10.33 8.20
CA ILE A 95 0.24 9.10 7.48
C ILE A 95 -0.56 9.47 6.24
N PRO A 96 -0.08 9.17 5.03
CA PRO A 96 -0.81 9.49 3.82
C PRO A 96 -2.16 8.74 3.76
N ASN A 97 -3.17 9.39 3.20
CA ASN A 97 -4.40 8.72 2.85
C ASN A 97 -4.17 7.80 1.65
N HIS A 98 -4.45 6.53 1.83
CA HIS A 98 -4.36 5.54 0.76
C HIS A 98 -5.66 5.44 -0.02
N THR A 99 -5.55 4.97 -1.25
CA THR A 99 -6.66 4.89 -2.18
C THR A 99 -6.90 3.46 -2.63
N PRO A 100 -8.12 2.93 -2.50
CA PRO A 100 -8.55 1.76 -3.26
C PRO A 100 -9.29 2.17 -4.54
N VAL A 101 -9.37 1.24 -5.50
CA VAL A 101 -10.25 1.34 -6.66
C VAL A 101 -11.59 0.69 -6.35
N VAL A 102 -12.67 1.44 -6.52
CA VAL A 102 -14.06 0.98 -6.43
C VAL A 102 -14.72 1.03 -7.81
N ILE A 103 -15.57 0.05 -8.11
CA ILE A 103 -16.29 -0.07 -9.39
C ILE A 103 -17.79 -0.07 -9.12
N ASP A 104 -18.50 0.84 -9.77
CA ASP A 104 -19.96 0.89 -9.83
C ASP A 104 -20.44 -0.19 -10.83
N ILE A 105 -20.90 -1.32 -10.29
CA ILE A 105 -21.25 -2.50 -11.10
C ILE A 105 -22.58 -2.32 -11.83
N ALA A 106 -23.58 -1.71 -11.20
CA ALA A 106 -24.87 -1.47 -11.83
C ALA A 106 -24.91 -0.20 -12.69
N GLY A 107 -23.94 0.71 -12.57
CA GLY A 107 -23.93 1.99 -13.26
C GLY A 107 -24.94 2.99 -12.70
N ASN A 108 -25.31 2.82 -11.43
CA ASN A 108 -26.33 3.61 -10.73
C ASN A 108 -25.74 4.71 -9.83
N GLY A 109 -24.40 4.74 -9.68
CA GLY A 109 -23.64 5.65 -8.82
C GLY A 109 -23.17 4.97 -7.54
N PHE A 110 -22.20 5.59 -6.87
CA PHE A 110 -21.56 5.01 -5.68
C PHE A 110 -22.35 5.27 -4.42
N ALA A 111 -22.50 4.25 -3.58
CA ALA A 111 -23.10 4.29 -2.26
C ALA A 111 -22.03 4.05 -1.18
N LEU A 112 -21.22 5.08 -0.89
CA LEU A 112 -20.21 5.04 0.19
C LEU A 112 -20.76 5.66 1.47
N THR A 113 -20.32 5.14 2.62
CA THR A 113 -20.66 5.67 3.94
C THR A 113 -19.75 6.84 4.34
N ASP A 114 -20.04 7.48 5.46
CA ASP A 114 -19.05 8.24 6.22
C ASP A 114 -18.18 7.30 7.07
N ALA A 115 -17.15 7.85 7.73
CA ALA A 115 -16.24 7.04 8.55
C ALA A 115 -16.93 6.44 9.79
N THR A 116 -17.92 7.14 10.38
CA THR A 116 -18.62 6.67 11.57
C THR A 116 -19.45 5.41 11.28
N ASN A 117 -20.07 5.40 10.10
CA ASN A 117 -20.91 4.31 9.62
C ASN A 117 -20.14 3.34 8.70
N GLY A 118 -18.83 3.44 8.60
CA GLY A 118 -17.98 2.57 7.81
C GLY A 118 -17.56 1.29 8.53
N VAL A 119 -16.50 0.67 8.07
CA VAL A 119 -15.98 -0.60 8.60
C VAL A 119 -14.59 -0.45 9.22
N ASN A 120 -14.14 -1.46 9.94
CA ASN A 120 -12.74 -1.57 10.35
C ASN A 120 -11.99 -2.39 9.30
N PHE A 121 -11.02 -1.77 8.63
CA PHE A 121 -10.18 -2.43 7.64
C PHE A 121 -8.75 -1.89 7.69
N ASN A 122 -7.75 -2.74 7.48
CA ASN A 122 -6.34 -2.35 7.46
C ASN A 122 -5.95 -1.82 6.07
N LEU A 123 -6.45 -0.64 5.71
CA LEU A 123 -6.18 -0.04 4.39
C LEU A 123 -4.71 0.38 4.23
N ASN A 124 -4.08 0.81 5.32
CA ASN A 124 -2.69 1.29 5.29
C ASN A 124 -1.65 0.19 5.23
N ASN A 125 -2.03 -1.05 5.51
CA ASN A 125 -1.12 -2.16 5.75
C ASN A 125 -0.13 -1.89 6.92
N ILE A 126 -0.54 -1.07 7.90
CA ILE A 126 0.26 -0.65 9.05
C ILE A 126 -0.46 -1.07 10.33
N GLY A 127 -0.02 -2.17 10.92
CA GLY A 127 -0.27 -2.51 12.32
C GLY A 127 -1.69 -2.85 12.75
N GLY A 128 -2.75 -2.39 12.15
CA GLY A 128 -4.13 -2.67 12.62
C GLY A 128 -5.21 -2.10 11.74
N SER A 129 -6.43 -2.59 11.96
CA SER A 129 -7.60 -2.04 11.27
C SER A 129 -7.95 -0.65 11.78
N GLU A 130 -8.31 0.23 10.89
CA GLU A 130 -8.80 1.57 11.17
C GLU A 130 -10.26 1.70 10.73
N LYS A 131 -11.02 2.52 11.45
CA LYS A 131 -12.41 2.81 11.11
C LYS A 131 -12.44 3.79 9.95
N LEU A 132 -12.95 3.37 8.80
CA LEU A 132 -13.00 4.21 7.60
C LEU A 132 -14.30 4.04 6.84
N SER A 133 -14.64 5.04 6.03
CA SER A 133 -15.74 4.98 5.06
C SER A 133 -15.62 3.74 4.17
N TRP A 134 -16.73 3.17 3.76
CA TRP A 134 -16.76 1.95 2.96
C TRP A 134 -17.98 1.92 2.04
N THR A 135 -18.09 0.88 1.20
CA THR A 135 -19.34 0.62 0.46
C THR A 135 -20.48 0.36 1.44
N SER A 136 -21.66 0.91 1.17
CA SER A 136 -22.84 0.73 2.05
C SER A 136 -23.33 -0.71 2.03
N ASN A 137 -24.03 -1.11 3.08
CA ASN A 137 -24.67 -2.42 3.18
C ASN A 137 -25.57 -2.69 1.94
N ASN A 138 -25.42 -3.89 1.34
CA ASN A 138 -26.08 -4.28 0.09
C ASN A 138 -25.80 -3.38 -1.12
N SER A 139 -24.68 -2.64 -1.11
CA SER A 139 -24.23 -1.93 -2.32
C SER A 139 -23.83 -2.91 -3.41
N ASP A 140 -24.10 -2.54 -4.66
CA ASP A 140 -23.54 -3.23 -5.82
C ASP A 140 -22.10 -2.82 -6.14
N ASP A 141 -21.60 -1.76 -5.49
CA ASP A 141 -20.23 -1.29 -5.64
C ASP A 141 -19.23 -2.34 -5.17
N ALA A 142 -18.15 -2.53 -5.92
CA ALA A 142 -17.15 -3.55 -5.63
C ALA A 142 -15.74 -2.96 -5.57
N TRP A 143 -14.96 -3.38 -4.58
CA TRP A 143 -13.53 -3.08 -4.51
C TRP A 143 -12.75 -3.98 -5.48
N LEU A 144 -11.85 -3.38 -6.26
CA LEU A 144 -10.97 -4.16 -7.14
C LEU A 144 -9.79 -4.70 -6.35
N ALA A 145 -9.66 -6.01 -6.31
CA ALA A 145 -8.74 -6.72 -5.47
C ALA A 145 -7.93 -7.81 -6.21
N LEU A 146 -6.81 -8.16 -5.61
CA LEU A 146 -6.00 -9.31 -5.98
C LEU A 146 -5.48 -9.97 -4.70
N ASP A 147 -5.93 -11.19 -4.43
CA ASP A 147 -5.37 -12.01 -3.35
C ASP A 147 -3.91 -12.35 -3.67
N ARG A 148 -2.98 -11.60 -3.06
CA ARG A 148 -1.55 -11.67 -3.37
C ARG A 148 -0.83 -12.74 -2.57
N ASN A 149 -1.34 -13.07 -1.40
CA ASN A 149 -0.75 -14.08 -0.53
C ASN A 149 -1.35 -15.49 -0.75
N GLY A 150 -2.45 -15.59 -1.52
CA GLY A 150 -3.08 -16.85 -1.91
C GLY A 150 -3.87 -17.52 -0.78
N ASN A 151 -4.30 -16.76 0.22
CA ASN A 151 -5.03 -17.30 1.38
C ASN A 151 -6.55 -17.36 1.19
N GLY A 152 -7.06 -16.80 0.09
CA GLY A 152 -8.48 -16.80 -0.28
C GLY A 152 -9.29 -15.63 0.31
N THR A 153 -8.64 -14.68 0.97
CA THR A 153 -9.24 -13.47 1.56
C THR A 153 -8.55 -12.21 1.06
N ILE A 154 -9.15 -11.06 1.29
CA ILE A 154 -8.54 -9.74 1.09
C ILE A 154 -8.35 -9.12 2.47
N ASP A 155 -7.12 -9.12 2.96
CA ASP A 155 -6.82 -8.85 4.37
C ASP A 155 -6.50 -7.38 4.65
N ASN A 156 -5.94 -6.68 3.64
CA ASN A 156 -5.46 -5.32 3.82
C ASN A 156 -5.33 -4.57 2.49
N GLY A 157 -4.98 -3.29 2.57
CA GLY A 157 -4.89 -2.41 1.41
C GLY A 157 -3.83 -2.80 0.38
N SER A 158 -2.84 -3.65 0.70
CA SER A 158 -1.88 -4.13 -0.31
C SER A 158 -2.52 -5.10 -1.32
N GLU A 159 -3.67 -5.68 -1.00
CA GLU A 159 -4.44 -6.57 -1.85
C GLU A 159 -5.57 -5.85 -2.61
N LEU A 160 -5.84 -4.59 -2.27
CA LEU A 160 -6.67 -3.70 -3.07
C LEU A 160 -5.82 -2.97 -4.10
N PHE A 161 -6.36 -2.76 -5.30
CA PHE A 161 -5.69 -1.89 -6.27
C PHE A 161 -5.81 -0.43 -5.84
N GLY A 162 -4.67 0.24 -5.70
CA GLY A 162 -4.60 1.61 -5.23
C GLY A 162 -3.17 2.13 -5.30
N ASP A 163 -2.88 3.15 -4.51
CA ASP A 163 -1.55 3.75 -4.43
C ASP A 163 -0.53 2.87 -3.69
N LEU A 164 -0.98 1.95 -2.81
CA LEU A 164 -0.12 0.95 -2.15
C LEU A 164 0.30 -0.20 -3.07
N THR A 165 -0.45 -0.46 -4.14
CA THR A 165 -0.08 -1.49 -5.10
C THR A 165 1.27 -1.17 -5.73
N PRO A 166 2.21 -2.13 -5.82
CA PRO A 166 3.51 -1.93 -6.45
C PRO A 166 3.39 -1.33 -7.84
N GLN A 167 4.05 -0.19 -8.04
CA GLN A 167 4.04 0.58 -9.29
C GLN A 167 5.23 1.54 -9.32
N PRO A 168 5.75 1.91 -10.49
CA PRO A 168 6.80 2.92 -10.60
C PRO A 168 6.39 4.27 -10.01
N GLN A 169 7.37 5.00 -9.49
CA GLN A 169 7.12 6.37 -9.04
C GLN A 169 6.65 7.23 -10.21
N PRO A 170 5.51 7.93 -10.09
CA PRO A 170 5.04 8.80 -11.14
C PRO A 170 5.97 10.01 -11.33
N SER A 171 6.09 10.48 -12.58
CA SER A 171 6.79 11.70 -12.92
C SER A 171 5.87 12.92 -12.82
N GLY A 172 6.46 14.12 -12.70
CA GLY A 172 5.71 15.36 -12.87
C GLY A 172 4.73 15.74 -11.75
N GLY A 173 4.91 15.19 -10.53
CA GLY A 173 4.05 15.54 -9.39
C GLY A 173 2.70 14.80 -9.36
N GLU A 174 2.51 13.84 -10.23
CA GLU A 174 1.36 12.92 -10.15
C GLU A 174 1.49 12.01 -8.92
N ARG A 175 0.35 11.52 -8.42
CA ARG A 175 0.29 10.56 -7.32
C ARG A 175 0.21 9.13 -7.86
N LYS A 176 0.73 8.18 -7.10
CA LYS A 176 0.41 6.77 -7.29
C LYS A 176 -1.11 6.58 -7.25
N ASN A 177 -1.64 5.69 -8.05
CA ASN A 177 -3.07 5.36 -8.09
C ASN A 177 -3.29 3.96 -8.65
N GLY A 178 -4.49 3.41 -8.44
CA GLY A 178 -4.80 2.04 -8.83
C GLY A 178 -4.76 1.78 -10.34
N PHE A 179 -5.00 2.78 -11.19
CA PHE A 179 -4.94 2.58 -12.64
C PHE A 179 -3.50 2.48 -13.15
N ARG A 180 -2.57 3.21 -12.53
CA ARG A 180 -1.13 3.05 -12.82
C ARG A 180 -0.63 1.69 -12.37
N ALA A 181 -1.12 1.22 -11.22
CA ALA A 181 -0.81 -0.11 -10.72
C ALA A 181 -1.35 -1.21 -11.65
N LEU A 182 -2.56 -1.05 -12.17
CA LEU A 182 -3.14 -1.95 -13.17
C LEU A 182 -2.34 -1.96 -14.48
N ALA A 183 -1.83 -0.79 -14.91
CA ALA A 183 -1.04 -0.68 -16.13
C ALA A 183 0.27 -1.49 -16.10
N GLU A 184 0.78 -1.83 -14.91
CA GLU A 184 1.92 -2.75 -14.81
C GLU A 184 1.56 -4.17 -15.27
N PHE A 185 0.30 -4.57 -15.13
CA PHE A 185 -0.18 -5.90 -15.54
C PHE A 185 -0.60 -5.97 -17.03
N ASP A 186 -0.77 -4.83 -17.70
CA ASP A 186 -0.97 -4.77 -19.18
C ASP A 186 0.35 -4.93 -19.94
N LYS A 187 1.50 -4.80 -19.30
CA LYS A 187 2.80 -4.97 -19.93
C LYS A 187 3.07 -6.42 -20.32
N VAL A 188 3.63 -6.63 -21.50
CA VAL A 188 3.98 -7.97 -22.01
C VAL A 188 4.89 -8.74 -21.04
N GLU A 189 5.85 -8.06 -20.42
CA GLU A 189 6.77 -8.66 -19.43
C GLU A 189 6.07 -9.21 -18.19
N ASN A 190 4.86 -8.73 -17.87
CA ASN A 190 4.03 -9.16 -16.75
C ASN A 190 2.83 -10.01 -17.19
N GLY A 191 2.82 -10.44 -18.45
CA GLY A 191 1.76 -11.29 -19.01
C GLY A 191 0.55 -10.53 -19.55
N GLY A 192 0.72 -9.24 -19.81
CA GLY A 192 -0.25 -8.39 -20.50
C GLY A 192 -0.06 -8.37 -22.01
N ASN A 193 -0.90 -7.61 -22.71
CA ASN A 193 -0.90 -7.49 -24.16
C ASN A 193 -0.67 -6.07 -24.68
N GLU A 194 -0.44 -5.09 -23.79
CA GLU A 194 -0.20 -3.66 -24.07
C GLU A 194 -1.32 -2.99 -24.89
N ASN A 195 -2.56 -3.42 -24.70
CA ASN A 195 -3.71 -2.85 -25.43
C ASN A 195 -4.33 -1.61 -24.75
N GLY A 196 -3.82 -1.20 -23.57
CA GLY A 196 -4.30 -0.07 -22.79
C GLY A 196 -5.55 -0.37 -21.94
N SER A 197 -5.81 -1.63 -21.69
CA SER A 197 -6.92 -2.12 -20.87
C SER A 197 -6.49 -3.35 -20.10
N ILE A 198 -7.20 -3.69 -19.04
CA ILE A 198 -7.13 -5.02 -18.43
C ILE A 198 -8.36 -5.80 -18.89
N ASP A 199 -8.14 -6.89 -19.59
CA ASP A 199 -9.17 -7.77 -20.13
C ASP A 199 -8.70 -9.24 -20.17
N ASP A 200 -9.41 -10.12 -20.84
CA ASP A 200 -9.11 -11.56 -20.92
C ASP A 200 -7.79 -11.87 -21.67
N GLY A 201 -7.21 -10.88 -22.35
CA GLY A 201 -5.88 -10.96 -22.94
C GLY A 201 -4.73 -10.83 -21.93
N ASP A 202 -5.01 -10.46 -20.69
CA ASP A 202 -4.02 -10.28 -19.62
C ASP A 202 -4.09 -11.42 -18.60
N ILE A 203 -2.95 -12.01 -18.26
CA ILE A 203 -2.90 -13.17 -17.33
C ILE A 203 -3.56 -12.83 -15.99
N VAL A 204 -3.38 -11.61 -15.49
CA VAL A 204 -3.91 -11.16 -14.21
C VAL A 204 -5.44 -11.18 -14.16
N PHE A 205 -6.12 -10.99 -15.31
CA PHE A 205 -7.58 -10.81 -15.37
C PHE A 205 -8.36 -11.92 -14.67
N SER A 206 -7.95 -13.15 -14.84
CA SER A 206 -8.59 -14.32 -14.21
C SER A 206 -8.38 -14.39 -12.69
N SER A 207 -7.34 -13.73 -12.18
CA SER A 207 -6.98 -13.68 -10.75
C SER A 207 -7.59 -12.50 -10.03
N LEU A 208 -8.00 -11.45 -10.76
CA LEU A 208 -8.67 -10.30 -10.17
C LEU A 208 -10.00 -10.68 -9.52
N ARG A 209 -10.33 -9.98 -8.44
CA ARG A 209 -11.60 -10.11 -7.73
C ARG A 209 -12.29 -8.77 -7.61
N LEU A 210 -13.61 -8.84 -7.60
CA LEU A 210 -14.52 -7.75 -7.26
C LEU A 210 -15.13 -8.11 -5.91
N TRP A 211 -14.70 -7.42 -4.87
CA TRP A 211 -15.20 -7.64 -3.53
C TRP A 211 -16.39 -6.73 -3.25
N GLN A 212 -17.58 -7.34 -3.18
CA GLN A 212 -18.82 -6.70 -2.76
C GLN A 212 -19.06 -7.04 -1.28
N ASP A 213 -18.61 -6.19 -0.37
CA ASP A 213 -18.87 -6.34 1.07
C ASP A 213 -20.37 -6.06 1.34
N THR A 214 -21.20 -7.07 1.07
CA THR A 214 -22.66 -6.96 1.09
C THR A 214 -23.23 -6.87 2.50
N ASN A 215 -22.54 -7.45 3.47
CA ASN A 215 -22.93 -7.42 4.88
C ASN A 215 -22.29 -6.24 5.64
N HIS A 216 -21.38 -5.49 4.98
CA HIS A 216 -20.76 -4.27 5.51
C HIS A 216 -19.94 -4.53 6.79
N ASN A 217 -19.18 -5.60 6.83
CA ASN A 217 -18.39 -5.99 8.01
C ASN A 217 -16.89 -5.73 7.86
N GLY A 218 -16.39 -5.46 6.63
CA GLY A 218 -14.98 -5.24 6.33
C GLY A 218 -14.13 -6.51 6.27
N PHE A 219 -14.77 -7.69 6.20
CA PHE A 219 -14.12 -8.98 5.98
C PHE A 219 -14.58 -9.53 4.65
N SER A 220 -13.65 -10.05 3.86
CA SER A 220 -13.96 -10.60 2.54
C SER A 220 -14.32 -12.09 2.62
N GLU A 221 -15.60 -12.36 2.74
CA GLU A 221 -16.10 -13.72 2.69
C GLU A 221 -16.05 -14.27 1.26
N ALA A 222 -15.97 -15.60 1.13
CA ALA A 222 -15.81 -16.25 -0.17
C ALA A 222 -16.98 -16.00 -1.14
N ASP A 223 -18.18 -15.79 -0.64
CA ASP A 223 -19.39 -15.48 -1.40
C ASP A 223 -19.49 -13.99 -1.81
N GLU A 224 -18.62 -13.14 -1.28
CA GLU A 224 -18.48 -11.72 -1.63
C GLU A 224 -17.37 -11.46 -2.66
N LEU A 225 -16.48 -12.44 -2.89
CA LEU A 225 -15.36 -12.35 -3.82
C LEU A 225 -15.74 -12.88 -5.21
N HIS A 226 -16.12 -12.00 -6.08
CA HIS A 226 -16.58 -12.32 -7.43
C HIS A 226 -15.45 -12.25 -8.46
N THR A 227 -15.51 -13.06 -9.51
CA THR A 227 -14.69 -12.84 -10.70
C THR A 227 -15.23 -11.64 -11.49
N LEU A 228 -14.39 -10.98 -12.27
CA LEU A 228 -14.84 -9.85 -13.10
C LEU A 228 -16.00 -10.25 -14.01
N THR A 229 -15.86 -11.40 -14.67
CA THR A 229 -16.87 -11.90 -15.61
C THR A 229 -18.18 -12.29 -14.95
N SER A 230 -18.18 -12.72 -13.68
CA SER A 230 -19.43 -13.07 -12.96
C SER A 230 -20.31 -11.84 -12.68
N LEU A 231 -19.70 -10.65 -12.60
CA LEU A 231 -20.38 -9.36 -12.51
C LEU A 231 -20.42 -8.61 -13.86
N GLU A 232 -20.28 -9.35 -14.95
CA GLU A 232 -20.31 -8.82 -16.32
C GLU A 232 -19.27 -7.71 -16.59
N VAL A 233 -18.15 -7.69 -15.87
CA VAL A 233 -17.02 -6.81 -16.17
C VAL A 233 -16.08 -7.55 -17.11
N ALA A 234 -15.89 -6.99 -18.32
CA ALA A 234 -15.00 -7.57 -19.32
C ALA A 234 -13.75 -6.74 -19.58
N THR A 235 -13.81 -5.42 -19.33
CA THR A 235 -12.67 -4.54 -19.63
C THR A 235 -12.59 -3.41 -18.61
N LEU A 236 -11.41 -3.19 -18.07
CA LEU A 236 -11.04 -2.03 -17.26
C LEU A 236 -10.10 -1.16 -18.12
N GLU A 237 -10.57 0.00 -18.58
CA GLU A 237 -9.71 0.92 -19.35
C GLU A 237 -8.63 1.51 -18.44
N LEU A 238 -7.39 1.57 -18.94
CA LEU A 238 -6.25 2.16 -18.20
C LEU A 238 -6.09 3.66 -18.48
N SER A 239 -6.81 4.18 -19.48
CA SER A 239 -6.89 5.62 -19.78
C SER A 239 -7.78 6.33 -18.77
N TYR A 240 -7.17 6.77 -17.67
CA TYR A 240 -7.87 7.45 -16.57
C TYR A 240 -7.84 8.97 -16.71
N LYS A 241 -8.77 9.63 -16.00
CA LYS A 241 -8.84 11.09 -15.88
C LYS A 241 -8.87 11.49 -14.43
N SER A 242 -8.13 12.56 -14.10
CA SER A 242 -8.17 13.17 -12.77
C SER A 242 -9.54 13.82 -12.50
N SER A 243 -9.90 13.90 -11.25
CA SER A 243 -11.15 14.49 -10.77
C SER A 243 -10.92 15.19 -9.42
N LYS A 244 -11.82 16.10 -9.09
CA LYS A 244 -11.90 16.77 -7.78
C LYS A 244 -13.27 16.52 -7.13
N LYS A 245 -13.96 15.46 -7.56
CA LYS A 245 -15.27 15.12 -7.01
C LYS A 245 -15.10 14.68 -5.56
N THR A 246 -15.96 15.22 -4.69
CA THR A 246 -16.13 14.76 -3.32
C THR A 246 -17.62 14.41 -3.14
N ASP A 247 -17.93 13.32 -2.44
CA ASP A 247 -19.30 12.99 -2.11
C ASP A 247 -19.79 13.76 -0.88
N SER A 248 -21.06 13.54 -0.48
CA SER A 248 -21.64 14.18 0.70
C SER A 248 -21.02 13.73 2.02
N ASN A 249 -20.33 12.61 2.03
CA ASN A 249 -19.68 12.03 3.19
C ASN A 249 -18.21 12.45 3.31
N GLY A 250 -17.67 13.18 2.31
CA GLY A 250 -16.31 13.69 2.29
C GLY A 250 -15.30 12.81 1.55
N ASN A 251 -15.70 11.63 1.02
CA ASN A 251 -14.84 10.77 0.24
C ASN A 251 -14.43 11.48 -1.07
N GLN A 252 -13.12 11.42 -1.41
CA GLN A 252 -12.58 12.15 -2.55
C GLN A 252 -12.30 11.20 -3.72
N PHE A 253 -12.94 11.43 -4.84
CA PHE A 253 -12.83 10.65 -6.06
C PHE A 253 -11.73 11.25 -6.95
N GLY A 254 -10.49 10.73 -6.82
CA GLY A 254 -9.29 11.31 -7.41
C GLY A 254 -9.11 11.04 -8.89
N TYR A 255 -9.29 9.79 -9.31
CA TYR A 255 -9.13 9.36 -10.70
C TYR A 255 -10.25 8.43 -11.12
N ARG A 256 -10.59 8.43 -12.40
CA ARG A 256 -11.61 7.53 -12.96
C ARG A 256 -11.24 6.98 -14.31
N ALA A 257 -11.65 5.75 -14.57
CA ALA A 257 -11.59 5.12 -15.88
C ALA A 257 -12.91 4.40 -16.20
N LYS A 258 -13.11 4.09 -17.48
CA LYS A 258 -14.31 3.40 -17.92
C LYS A 258 -14.20 1.91 -17.66
N VAL A 259 -15.35 1.30 -17.37
CA VAL A 259 -15.53 -0.14 -17.27
C VAL A 259 -16.50 -0.57 -18.35
N LYS A 260 -16.16 -1.62 -19.11
CA LYS A 260 -17.03 -2.19 -20.13
C LYS A 260 -17.55 -3.57 -19.73
N ASN A 261 -18.80 -3.82 -20.06
CA ASN A 261 -19.41 -5.12 -19.86
C ASN A 261 -19.01 -6.11 -20.99
N THR A 262 -19.46 -7.35 -20.87
CA THR A 262 -19.22 -8.42 -21.85
C THR A 262 -19.76 -8.13 -23.26
N HIS A 263 -20.61 -7.11 -23.42
CA HIS A 263 -21.09 -6.63 -24.70
C HIS A 263 -20.28 -5.44 -25.24
N GLY A 264 -19.19 -5.06 -24.59
CA GLY A 264 -18.35 -3.91 -24.94
C GLY A 264 -18.96 -2.54 -24.61
N GLN A 265 -20.04 -2.50 -23.84
CA GLN A 265 -20.75 -1.28 -23.46
C GLN A 265 -20.28 -0.79 -22.09
N GLN A 266 -20.10 0.51 -21.94
CA GLN A 266 -19.81 1.13 -20.63
C GLN A 266 -21.01 1.06 -19.66
N ALA A 267 -22.23 1.21 -20.18
CA ALA A 267 -23.49 1.12 -19.43
C ALA A 267 -23.53 1.94 -18.12
N GLY A 268 -22.88 3.11 -18.08
CA GLY A 268 -22.76 3.94 -16.90
C GLY A 268 -21.67 3.53 -15.92
N ARG A 269 -21.03 2.38 -16.10
CA ARG A 269 -20.02 1.82 -15.19
C ARG A 269 -18.72 2.59 -15.20
N TRP A 270 -18.25 2.89 -14.02
CA TRP A 270 -16.99 3.59 -13.78
C TRP A 270 -16.19 2.89 -12.71
N ALA A 271 -14.87 2.83 -12.90
CA ALA A 271 -13.92 2.56 -11.84
C ALA A 271 -13.38 3.90 -11.31
N TRP A 272 -13.26 4.04 -10.01
CA TRP A 272 -12.72 5.22 -9.37
C TRP A 272 -11.68 4.85 -8.32
N ASP A 273 -10.57 5.56 -8.35
CA ASP A 273 -9.56 5.57 -7.28
C ASP A 273 -9.99 6.62 -6.26
N VAL A 274 -10.27 6.19 -5.01
CA VAL A 274 -10.98 6.99 -4.01
C VAL A 274 -10.19 7.07 -2.71
N ILE A 275 -10.01 8.28 -2.19
CA ILE A 275 -9.55 8.52 -0.82
C ILE A 275 -10.77 8.40 0.10
N LEU A 276 -10.72 7.45 1.01
CA LEU A 276 -11.77 7.21 2.00
C LEU A 276 -11.54 8.04 3.26
N ILE A 277 -12.62 8.59 3.83
CA ILE A 277 -12.58 9.30 5.10
C ILE A 277 -12.37 8.30 6.24
N ARG A 278 -11.54 8.69 7.22
CA ARG A 278 -11.26 7.92 8.43
C ARG A 278 -11.92 8.56 9.64
N ALA A 279 -12.32 7.74 10.61
CA ALA A 279 -12.67 8.23 11.94
C ALA A 279 -11.38 8.61 12.68
N LEU A 280 -11.42 9.77 13.34
CA LEU A 280 -10.34 10.29 14.18
C LEU A 280 -10.37 9.60 15.55
#